data_6907c388c5627b5df9a4ad5755966724
#
_entry.id   6907c388c5627b5df9a4ad5755966724
#
_cell.length_a   1.000
_cell.length_b   1.000
_cell.length_c   1.000
_cell.angle_alpha   90.00
_cell.angle_beta   90.00
_cell.angle_gamma   90.00
#
_symmetry.space_group_name_H-M   'P 1'
#
loop_
_entity.id
_entity.type
_entity.pdbx_description
1 polymer ?
#
loop_
_entity_poly.entity_id
_entity_poly.type
_entity_poly.pdbx_seq_one_letter_code
_entity_poly.pdbx_strand_id
1 'polypeptide(L)'
;DYTVLRYKGVEADDSAAHLIKHRGKYDLEYIWLISSDRDWDLLIQENVGRFSYVTRKEVRLDNWHEHYDIEPHLYISMKCLTGDKGDNVPGIPGIGPKRAVQLIEQYGSAWDIYEAVPIDSRYKYIQELNENCEQLLVNYELMDLMTFCDDAIGQDNIVDIERVINEYRH
;
A
#
# COMPACT_ATOMS: atom_id res chain seq x y z
N ASP A 1 -27.32 11.98 2.83
CA ASP A 1 -26.20 12.75 3.41
C ASP A 1 -24.96 11.87 3.44
N TYR A 2 -23.78 12.47 3.24
CA TYR A 2 -22.50 11.75 3.30
C TYR A 2 -21.72 12.23 4.51
N THR A 3 -21.06 11.31 5.19
CA THR A 3 -20.11 11.66 6.25
C THR A 3 -18.78 12.08 5.65
N VAL A 4 -18.23 13.17 6.14
CA VAL A 4 -16.92 13.66 5.75
C VAL A 4 -15.97 13.54 6.95
N LEU A 5 -14.94 12.72 6.82
CA LEU A 5 -13.82 12.65 7.75
C LEU A 5 -12.66 13.44 7.15
N ARG A 6 -12.24 14.52 7.80
CA ARG A 6 -11.13 15.35 7.34
C ARG A 6 -10.35 15.89 8.52
N TYR A 7 -9.12 15.48 8.64
CA TYR A 7 -8.22 15.88 9.72
C TYR A 7 -6.97 16.57 9.16
N LYS A 8 -6.49 17.59 9.86
CA LYS A 8 -5.31 18.34 9.40
C LYS A 8 -4.07 17.45 9.46
N GLY A 9 -3.38 17.32 8.33
CA GLY A 9 -2.15 16.54 8.22
C GLY A 9 -2.34 15.02 8.14
N VAL A 10 -3.60 14.55 8.01
CA VAL A 10 -3.94 13.13 7.82
C VAL A 10 -4.37 12.93 6.37
N GLU A 11 -3.81 11.94 5.71
CA GLU A 11 -4.17 11.56 4.35
C GLU A 11 -5.41 10.65 4.34
N ALA A 12 -6.10 10.62 3.21
CA ALA A 12 -7.34 9.83 3.10
C ALA A 12 -7.08 8.32 3.16
N ASP A 13 -5.93 7.87 2.67
CA ASP A 13 -5.50 6.48 2.70
C ASP A 13 -5.15 6.00 4.12
N ASP A 14 -4.61 6.85 5.00
CA ASP A 14 -4.47 6.55 6.44
C ASP A 14 -5.83 6.25 7.08
N SER A 15 -6.82 7.09 6.79
CA SER A 15 -8.19 6.90 7.30
C SER A 15 -8.82 5.62 6.76
N ALA A 16 -8.62 5.31 5.48
CA ALA A 16 -9.07 4.07 4.86
C ALA A 16 -8.39 2.84 5.50
N ALA A 17 -7.08 2.89 5.68
CA ALA A 17 -6.31 1.83 6.33
C ALA A 17 -6.77 1.58 7.78
N HIS A 18 -7.05 2.65 8.54
CA HIS A 18 -7.58 2.55 9.89
C HIS A 18 -8.95 1.83 9.93
N LEU A 19 -9.87 2.21 9.05
CA LEU A 19 -11.18 1.55 8.97
C LEU A 19 -11.06 0.06 8.61
N ILE A 20 -10.14 -0.28 7.71
CA ILE A 20 -9.86 -1.65 7.32
C ILE A 20 -9.26 -2.44 8.48
N LYS A 21 -8.26 -1.88 9.15
CA LYS A 21 -7.55 -2.49 10.28
C LYS A 21 -8.49 -2.80 11.45
N HIS A 22 -9.41 -1.89 11.71
CA HIS A 22 -10.35 -1.98 12.83
C HIS A 22 -11.77 -2.37 12.41
N ARG A 23 -11.96 -2.91 11.19
CA ARG A 23 -13.28 -3.21 10.63
C ARG A 23 -14.16 -4.07 11.54
N GLY A 24 -13.57 -5.03 12.27
CA GLY A 24 -14.31 -5.86 13.22
C GLY A 24 -14.86 -5.07 14.40
N LYS A 25 -14.12 -4.07 14.90
CA LYS A 25 -14.58 -3.15 15.95
C LYS A 25 -15.75 -2.28 15.46
N TYR A 26 -15.71 -1.91 14.19
CA TYR A 26 -16.73 -1.08 13.56
C TYR A 26 -17.86 -1.89 12.92
N ASP A 27 -17.80 -3.23 12.98
CA ASP A 27 -18.80 -4.12 12.40
C ASP A 27 -19.01 -3.91 10.89
N LEU A 28 -17.91 -3.67 10.20
CA LEU A 28 -17.88 -3.48 8.75
C LEU A 28 -17.61 -4.81 8.06
N GLU A 29 -18.61 -5.37 7.39
CA GLU A 29 -18.49 -6.66 6.71
C GLU A 29 -17.65 -6.56 5.44
N TYR A 30 -17.83 -5.49 4.67
CA TYR A 30 -17.13 -5.23 3.42
C TYR A 30 -16.82 -3.75 3.26
N ILE A 31 -15.63 -3.42 2.74
CA ILE A 31 -15.21 -2.05 2.50
C ILE A 31 -14.91 -1.87 1.00
N TRP A 32 -15.62 -0.93 0.37
CA TRP A 32 -15.32 -0.48 -0.97
C TRP A 32 -14.56 0.83 -0.95
N LEU A 33 -13.35 0.80 -1.47
CA LEU A 33 -12.50 1.98 -1.69
C LEU A 33 -12.84 2.57 -3.06
N ILE A 34 -13.49 3.73 -3.07
CA ILE A 34 -13.87 4.39 -4.32
C ILE A 34 -12.79 5.38 -4.71
N SER A 35 -11.80 4.92 -5.47
CA SER A 35 -10.65 5.73 -5.89
C SER A 35 -10.07 5.23 -7.21
N SER A 36 -9.58 6.16 -8.04
CA SER A 36 -8.76 5.84 -9.22
C SER A 36 -7.27 5.73 -8.89
N ASP A 37 -6.89 6.08 -7.68
CA ASP A 37 -5.53 5.95 -7.19
C ASP A 37 -5.19 4.46 -6.95
N ARG A 38 -4.15 3.99 -7.64
CA ARG A 38 -3.70 2.59 -7.57
C ARG A 38 -2.91 2.28 -6.29
N ASP A 39 -2.47 3.28 -5.55
CA ASP A 39 -1.78 3.07 -4.28
C ASP A 39 -2.72 2.48 -3.23
N TRP A 40 -4.02 2.73 -3.35
CA TRP A 40 -5.04 2.08 -2.53
C TRP A 40 -5.13 0.55 -2.75
N ASP A 41 -4.50 0.02 -3.80
CA ASP A 41 -4.38 -1.43 -4.00
C ASP A 41 -3.45 -2.09 -2.97
N LEU A 42 -2.61 -1.30 -2.26
CA LEU A 42 -1.90 -1.75 -1.05
C LEU A 42 -2.83 -2.21 0.08
N LEU A 43 -4.08 -1.76 0.08
CA LEU A 43 -5.09 -2.05 1.10
C LEU A 43 -5.99 -3.24 0.73
N ILE A 44 -5.87 -3.80 -0.47
CA ILE A 44 -6.70 -4.93 -0.93
C ILE A 44 -6.39 -6.18 -0.10
N GLN A 45 -7.42 -6.70 0.52
CA GLN A 45 -7.40 -7.93 1.32
C GLN A 45 -8.80 -8.54 1.34
N GLU A 46 -8.99 -9.58 2.15
CA GLU A 46 -10.31 -10.19 2.32
C GLU A 46 -11.35 -9.15 2.75
N ASN A 47 -12.48 -9.12 2.02
CA ASN A 47 -13.58 -8.18 2.22
C ASN A 47 -13.22 -6.69 2.02
N VAL A 48 -12.17 -6.42 1.26
CA VAL A 48 -11.80 -5.06 0.82
C VAL A 48 -11.59 -5.05 -0.68
N GLY A 49 -12.31 -4.19 -1.37
CA GLY A 49 -12.16 -3.97 -2.80
C GLY A 49 -11.98 -2.49 -3.14
N ARG A 50 -11.36 -2.21 -4.28
CA ARG A 50 -11.30 -0.87 -4.85
C ARG A 50 -12.09 -0.80 -6.16
N PHE A 51 -12.84 0.28 -6.33
CA PHE A 51 -13.53 0.59 -7.59
C PHE A 51 -13.10 1.96 -8.11
N SER A 52 -12.74 2.01 -9.40
CA SER A 52 -12.42 3.25 -10.09
C SER A 52 -13.55 3.70 -11.00
N TYR A 53 -14.14 4.84 -10.73
CA TYR A 53 -15.13 5.45 -11.64
C TYR A 53 -14.52 5.90 -12.97
N VAL A 54 -13.21 6.18 -13.02
CA VAL A 54 -12.50 6.60 -14.23
C VAL A 54 -12.37 5.44 -15.21
N THR A 55 -11.88 4.29 -14.72
CA THR A 55 -11.63 3.12 -15.56
C THR A 55 -12.82 2.14 -15.62
N ARG A 56 -13.80 2.30 -14.71
CA ARG A 56 -14.93 1.38 -14.51
C ARG A 56 -14.49 -0.04 -14.15
N LYS A 57 -13.33 -0.16 -13.51
CA LYS A 57 -12.75 -1.43 -13.07
C LYS A 57 -12.73 -1.54 -11.57
N GLU A 58 -12.88 -2.77 -11.10
CA GLU A 58 -12.71 -3.13 -9.70
C GLU A 58 -11.48 -4.01 -9.50
N VAL A 59 -10.86 -3.90 -8.34
CA VAL A 59 -9.75 -4.74 -7.89
C VAL A 59 -10.13 -5.36 -6.56
N ARG A 60 -10.09 -6.68 -6.49
CA ARG A 60 -10.36 -7.51 -5.31
C ARG A 60 -9.36 -8.66 -5.27
N LEU A 61 -9.31 -9.42 -4.18
CA LEU A 61 -8.44 -10.60 -4.11
C LEU A 61 -8.76 -11.63 -5.20
N ASP A 62 -10.03 -11.87 -5.48
CA ASP A 62 -10.47 -12.90 -6.44
C ASP A 62 -10.16 -12.57 -7.91
N ASN A 63 -9.99 -11.28 -8.25
CA ASN A 63 -9.58 -10.85 -9.59
C ASN A 63 -8.21 -10.14 -9.61
N TRP A 64 -7.43 -10.25 -8.54
CA TRP A 64 -6.13 -9.59 -8.39
C TRP A 64 -5.18 -9.88 -9.55
N HIS A 65 -5.08 -11.14 -9.98
CA HIS A 65 -4.18 -11.56 -11.06
C HIS A 65 -4.62 -11.12 -12.47
N GLU A 66 -5.79 -10.51 -12.61
CA GLU A 66 -6.15 -9.79 -13.85
C GLU A 66 -5.46 -8.41 -13.94
N HIS A 67 -4.95 -7.90 -12.82
CA HIS A 67 -4.35 -6.58 -12.70
C HIS A 67 -2.84 -6.61 -12.42
N TYR A 68 -2.34 -7.65 -11.75
CA TYR A 68 -0.97 -7.74 -11.25
C TYR A 68 -0.37 -9.13 -11.43
N ASP A 69 0.92 -9.18 -11.82
CA ASP A 69 1.68 -10.41 -12.03
C ASP A 69 2.39 -10.90 -10.75
N ILE A 70 2.02 -10.37 -9.59
CA ILE A 70 2.58 -10.77 -8.30
C ILE A 70 1.46 -10.99 -7.27
N GLU A 71 1.78 -11.68 -6.18
CA GLU A 71 0.86 -11.89 -5.08
C GLU A 71 0.51 -10.59 -4.34
N PRO A 72 -0.74 -10.44 -3.82
CA PRO A 72 -1.19 -9.21 -3.15
C PRO A 72 -0.25 -8.74 -2.03
N HIS A 73 0.23 -9.65 -1.19
CA HIS A 73 1.12 -9.33 -0.06
C HIS A 73 2.52 -8.87 -0.49
N LEU A 74 2.91 -9.09 -1.75
CA LEU A 74 4.19 -8.64 -2.33
C LEU A 74 4.07 -7.33 -3.10
N TYR A 75 2.86 -6.78 -3.24
CA TYR A 75 2.66 -5.53 -3.97
C TYR A 75 3.42 -4.36 -3.35
N ILE A 76 3.47 -4.27 -2.02
CA ILE A 76 4.29 -3.29 -1.31
C ILE A 76 5.77 -3.44 -1.66
N SER A 77 6.29 -4.66 -1.77
CA SER A 77 7.69 -4.92 -2.14
C SER A 77 7.99 -4.47 -3.57
N MET A 78 7.07 -4.68 -4.50
CA MET A 78 7.19 -4.14 -5.85
C MET A 78 7.23 -2.61 -5.84
N LYS A 79 6.37 -1.96 -5.09
CA LYS A 79 6.33 -0.50 -4.93
C LYS A 79 7.62 0.04 -4.30
N CYS A 80 8.20 -0.66 -3.31
CA CYS A 80 9.48 -0.28 -2.72
C CYS A 80 10.61 -0.25 -3.75
N LEU A 81 10.64 -1.22 -4.66
CA LEU A 81 11.65 -1.30 -5.73
C LEU A 81 11.44 -0.25 -6.82
N THR A 82 10.19 -0.04 -7.25
CA THR A 82 9.87 0.88 -8.36
C THR A 82 9.72 2.33 -7.93
N GLY A 83 9.42 2.58 -6.66
CA GLY A 83 9.05 3.88 -6.13
C GLY A 83 7.66 4.33 -6.58
N ASP A 84 7.32 5.55 -6.22
CA ASP A 84 6.12 6.26 -6.66
C ASP A 84 6.44 7.68 -7.10
N LYS A 85 6.24 7.97 -8.38
CA LYS A 85 6.54 9.30 -8.93
C LYS A 85 5.49 10.34 -8.54
N GLY A 86 4.25 9.91 -8.30
CA GLY A 86 3.16 10.80 -7.88
C GLY A 86 3.42 11.38 -6.50
N ASP A 87 3.89 10.54 -5.59
CA ASP A 87 4.20 10.90 -4.21
C ASP A 87 5.67 11.27 -3.99
N ASN A 88 6.43 11.40 -5.07
CA ASN A 88 7.84 11.76 -5.02
C ASN A 88 8.69 10.77 -4.18
N VAL A 89 8.33 9.50 -4.20
CA VAL A 89 9.06 8.41 -3.57
C VAL A 89 10.00 7.77 -4.57
N PRO A 90 11.34 7.88 -4.40
CA PRO A 90 12.28 7.32 -5.35
C PRO A 90 12.32 5.79 -5.23
N GLY A 91 12.32 5.10 -6.38
CA GLY A 91 12.67 3.68 -6.46
C GLY A 91 14.16 3.47 -6.67
N ILE A 92 14.54 2.21 -6.86
CA ILE A 92 15.91 1.86 -7.21
C ILE A 92 16.16 2.20 -8.70
N PRO A 93 17.20 2.96 -9.04
CA PRO A 93 17.50 3.31 -10.43
C PRO A 93 17.57 2.09 -11.35
N GLY A 94 16.87 2.16 -12.47
CA GLY A 94 16.85 1.09 -13.47
C GLY A 94 15.94 -0.09 -13.15
N ILE A 95 15.23 -0.09 -12.03
CA ILE A 95 14.25 -1.13 -11.65
C ILE A 95 12.83 -0.61 -11.90
N GLY A 96 12.24 -1.04 -13.00
CA GLY A 96 10.81 -0.88 -13.29
C GLY A 96 10.02 -2.13 -12.88
N PRO A 97 8.69 -2.16 -13.13
CA PRO A 97 7.82 -3.25 -12.70
C PRO A 97 8.31 -4.64 -13.11
N LYS A 98 8.80 -4.80 -14.32
CA LYS A 98 9.27 -6.10 -14.84
C LYS A 98 10.47 -6.66 -14.08
N ARG A 99 11.46 -5.81 -13.79
CA ARG A 99 12.65 -6.19 -13.01
C ARG A 99 12.32 -6.38 -11.54
N ALA A 100 11.40 -5.58 -11.01
CA ALA A 100 10.90 -5.74 -9.65
C ALA A 100 10.23 -7.11 -9.45
N VAL A 101 9.33 -7.51 -10.35
CA VAL A 101 8.69 -8.84 -10.32
C VAL A 101 9.74 -9.96 -10.37
N GLN A 102 10.72 -9.88 -11.28
CA GLN A 102 11.79 -10.87 -11.38
C GLN A 102 12.63 -11.00 -10.10
N LEU A 103 12.94 -9.86 -9.44
CA LEU A 103 13.67 -9.87 -8.17
C LEU A 103 12.83 -10.48 -7.05
N ILE A 104 11.54 -10.17 -6.99
CA ILE A 104 10.62 -10.72 -6.01
C ILE A 104 10.44 -12.23 -6.22
N GLU A 105 10.31 -12.70 -7.45
CA GLU A 105 10.25 -14.14 -7.77
C GLU A 105 11.51 -14.88 -7.35
N GLN A 106 12.66 -14.24 -7.47
CA GLN A 106 13.95 -14.87 -7.16
C GLN A 106 14.29 -14.85 -5.67
N TYR A 107 14.01 -13.75 -4.97
CA TYR A 107 14.48 -13.50 -3.60
C TYR A 107 13.35 -13.44 -2.56
N GLY A 108 12.14 -13.07 -2.95
CA GLY A 108 11.01 -12.86 -2.06
C GLY A 108 10.64 -11.39 -1.85
N SER A 109 10.30 -11.01 -0.62
CA SER A 109 9.89 -9.65 -0.26
C SER A 109 11.03 -8.62 -0.38
N ALA A 110 10.71 -7.33 -0.22
CA ALA A 110 11.71 -6.27 -0.15
C ALA A 110 12.73 -6.51 0.97
N TRP A 111 12.32 -7.11 2.09
CA TRP A 111 13.20 -7.50 3.19
C TRP A 111 14.15 -8.61 2.78
N ASP A 112 13.65 -9.66 2.11
CA ASP A 112 14.47 -10.76 1.61
C ASP A 112 15.50 -10.27 0.59
N ILE A 113 15.10 -9.32 -0.27
CA ILE A 113 15.99 -8.66 -1.25
C ILE A 113 17.06 -7.84 -0.52
N TYR A 114 16.66 -7.08 0.50
CA TYR A 114 17.61 -6.30 1.31
C TYR A 114 18.63 -7.19 2.00
N GLU A 115 18.22 -8.31 2.57
CA GLU A 115 19.11 -9.28 3.20
C GLU A 115 20.02 -9.99 2.20
N ALA A 116 19.60 -10.14 0.95
CA ALA A 116 20.40 -10.77 -0.11
C ALA A 116 21.53 -9.87 -0.65
N VAL A 117 21.46 -8.55 -0.41
CA VAL A 117 22.48 -7.58 -0.85
C VAL A 117 23.77 -7.75 -0.01
N PRO A 118 24.97 -7.68 -0.63
CA PRO A 118 25.23 -7.41 -2.04
C PRO A 118 25.04 -8.62 -2.95
N ILE A 119 24.34 -8.42 -4.08
CA ILE A 119 24.15 -9.44 -5.10
C ILE A 119 25.26 -9.31 -6.14
N ASP A 120 25.99 -10.38 -6.40
CA ASP A 120 27.02 -10.41 -7.44
C ASP A 120 26.38 -10.42 -8.84
N SER A 121 26.60 -9.35 -9.59
CA SER A 121 26.02 -9.20 -10.92
C SER A 121 26.75 -8.12 -11.73
N ARG A 122 26.86 -8.37 -13.04
CA ARG A 122 27.36 -7.38 -14.01
C ARG A 122 26.30 -6.35 -14.44
N TYR A 123 25.04 -6.58 -14.08
CA TYR A 123 23.95 -5.69 -14.48
C TYR A 123 23.94 -4.42 -13.65
N LYS A 124 23.88 -3.27 -14.33
CA LYS A 124 23.91 -1.97 -13.69
C LYS A 124 22.78 -1.78 -12.67
N TYR A 125 21.57 -2.23 -12.97
CA TYR A 125 20.45 -2.10 -12.04
C TYR A 125 20.62 -2.91 -10.75
N ILE A 126 21.36 -4.01 -10.76
CA ILE A 126 21.73 -4.76 -9.56
C ILE A 126 22.82 -4.02 -8.77
N GLN A 127 23.78 -3.39 -9.46
CA GLN A 127 24.77 -2.53 -8.80
C GLN A 127 24.10 -1.34 -8.11
N GLU A 128 23.13 -0.70 -8.79
CA GLU A 128 22.31 0.36 -8.19
C GLU A 128 21.50 -0.15 -6.98
N LEU A 129 20.95 -1.35 -7.04
CA LEU A 129 20.28 -1.98 -5.90
C LEU A 129 21.24 -2.18 -4.73
N ASN A 130 22.43 -2.70 -4.97
CA ASN A 130 23.45 -2.90 -3.94
C ASN A 130 23.86 -1.58 -3.27
N GLU A 131 23.98 -0.50 -4.05
CA GLU A 131 24.38 0.82 -3.54
C GLU A 131 23.24 1.55 -2.81
N ASN A 132 22.00 1.31 -3.20
CA ASN A 132 20.82 2.05 -2.72
C ASN A 132 19.83 1.17 -1.93
N CYS A 133 20.24 0.03 -1.42
CA CYS A 133 19.35 -0.93 -0.75
C CYS A 133 18.62 -0.33 0.46
N GLU A 134 19.22 0.61 1.19
CA GLU A 134 18.58 1.31 2.31
C GLU A 134 17.28 2.03 1.89
N GLN A 135 17.18 2.43 0.62
CA GLN A 135 15.96 3.03 0.09
C GLN A 135 14.76 2.08 0.16
N LEU A 136 14.98 0.77 0.10
CA LEU A 136 13.91 -0.23 0.24
C LEU A 136 13.23 -0.14 1.62
N LEU A 137 14.03 0.05 2.67
CA LEU A 137 13.53 0.15 4.05
C LEU A 137 12.75 1.45 4.24
N VAL A 138 13.28 2.56 3.74
CA VAL A 138 12.59 3.86 3.78
C VAL A 138 11.26 3.80 3.02
N ASN A 139 11.27 3.22 1.83
CA ASN A 139 10.06 3.10 1.02
C ASN A 139 9.03 2.17 1.68
N TYR A 140 9.48 1.08 2.29
CA TYR A 140 8.59 0.18 3.00
C TYR A 140 7.87 0.90 4.15
N GLU A 141 8.60 1.64 4.98
CA GLU A 141 8.03 2.42 6.07
C GLU A 141 7.01 3.46 5.58
N LEU A 142 7.31 4.16 4.47
CA LEU A 142 6.42 5.15 3.88
C LEU A 142 5.13 4.54 3.30
N MET A 143 5.18 3.30 2.83
CA MET A 143 4.07 2.65 2.12
C MET A 143 3.29 1.65 2.98
N ASP A 144 3.75 1.32 4.19
CA ASP A 144 3.08 0.40 5.11
C ASP A 144 1.95 1.11 5.88
N LEU A 145 0.88 1.43 5.16
CA LEU A 145 -0.30 2.10 5.70
C LEU A 145 -0.93 1.32 6.87
N MET A 146 -0.99 -0.01 6.76
CA MET A 146 -1.65 -0.84 7.77
C MET A 146 -0.93 -0.81 9.12
N THR A 147 0.39 -0.66 9.14
CA THR A 147 1.16 -0.54 10.39
C THR A 147 1.05 0.86 10.98
N PHE A 148 1.19 1.90 10.16
CA PHE A 148 1.42 3.27 10.64
C PHE A 148 0.18 4.19 10.62
N CYS A 149 -0.96 3.75 10.05
CA CYS A 149 -2.14 4.60 9.91
C CYS A 149 -2.65 5.19 11.24
N ASP A 150 -2.64 4.40 12.32
CA ASP A 150 -3.16 4.87 13.62
C ASP A 150 -2.27 6.00 14.19
N ASP A 151 -0.95 5.88 14.04
CA ASP A 151 0.00 6.91 14.48
C ASP A 151 -0.12 8.16 13.60
N ALA A 152 -0.33 7.99 12.29
CA ALA A 152 -0.53 9.10 11.36
C ALA A 152 -1.82 9.88 11.64
N ILE A 153 -2.90 9.19 12.00
CA ILE A 153 -4.19 9.81 12.36
C ILE A 153 -4.10 10.50 13.71
N GLY A 154 -3.50 9.86 14.71
CA GLY A 154 -3.44 10.32 16.07
C GLY A 154 -4.70 10.03 16.90
N GLN A 155 -4.50 9.83 18.20
CA GLN A 155 -5.54 9.32 19.11
C GLN A 155 -6.80 10.21 19.15
N ASP A 156 -6.66 11.53 19.16
CA ASP A 156 -7.80 12.45 19.24
C ASP A 156 -8.71 12.34 18.01
N ASN A 157 -8.12 12.21 16.83
CA ASN A 157 -8.86 12.02 15.59
C ASN A 157 -9.51 10.64 15.51
N ILE A 158 -8.85 9.60 16.04
CA ILE A 158 -9.42 8.24 16.15
C ILE A 158 -10.69 8.25 16.99
N VAL A 159 -10.68 8.92 18.13
CA VAL A 159 -11.88 9.07 18.98
C VAL A 159 -13.03 9.74 18.23
N ASP A 160 -12.74 10.75 17.41
CA ASP A 160 -13.75 11.40 16.58
C ASP A 160 -14.28 10.47 15.48
N ILE A 161 -13.40 9.69 14.81
CA ILE A 161 -13.81 8.66 13.84
C ILE A 161 -14.78 7.66 14.48
N GLU A 162 -14.45 7.16 15.67
CA GLU A 162 -15.29 6.21 16.41
C GLU A 162 -16.66 6.80 16.75
N ARG A 163 -16.69 8.06 17.20
CA ARG A 163 -17.95 8.77 17.49
C ARG A 163 -18.81 8.87 16.23
N VAL A 164 -18.23 9.32 15.13
CA VAL A 164 -18.93 9.47 13.84
C VAL A 164 -19.50 8.15 13.34
N ILE A 165 -18.73 7.06 13.37
CA ILE A 165 -19.21 5.75 12.94
C ILE A 165 -20.36 5.27 13.82
N ASN A 166 -20.28 5.46 15.13
CA ASN A 166 -21.34 5.05 16.06
C ASN A 166 -22.64 5.84 15.85
N GLU A 167 -22.58 7.12 15.46
CA GLU A 167 -23.76 7.92 15.11
C GLU A 167 -24.50 7.39 13.88
N TYR A 168 -23.82 6.73 12.95
CA TYR A 168 -24.42 6.14 11.74
C TYR A 168 -25.02 4.74 11.95
N ARG A 169 -24.75 4.11 13.10
CA ARG A 169 -25.29 2.78 13.45
C ARG A 169 -26.71 2.81 14.03
N HIS A 170 -27.22 4.00 14.28
CA HIS A 170 -28.55 4.26 14.84
C HIS A 170 -29.41 5.06 13.87
#